data_911f26a1679febc1c2762d969668c873
#
_entry.id   911f26a1679febc1c2762d969668c873
#
_cell.length_a   1.000
_cell.length_b   1.000
_cell.length_c   1.000
_cell.angle_alpha   90.00
_cell.angle_beta   90.00
_cell.angle_gamma   90.00
#
_symmetry.space_group_name_H-M   'P 1'
#
loop_
_entity.id
_entity.type
_entity.pdbx_description
1 polymer ?
#
loop_
_entity_poly.entity_id
_entity_poly.type
_entity_poly.pdbx_seq_one_letter_code
_entity_poly.pdbx_strand_id
1 'polypeptide(L)'
;MDPLAGSVRQQPVTRLGGGADIVSDDQVADEAPLEIQVADADGPFRPVAVVLRTRSDDDTLDEDLVTGFLVTEGVVKSANDIVRLAHCSTVASADAEGNVIQARLRPGVHVDWERLRRHTFSSSSCGVCGKATIDAVCQALPGRPPRPMAERSVEALNALCRDLRARQPLFAVTGAVHGAGAFDDDGGCLVVREDVGRHNAVDKVIGHLLRQGRDGSGLTLVVSGRVAFEIVQKALMAGFG
;
A
#
# COMPACT_ATOMS: atom_id res chain seq x y z
N MET A 1 -18.29 -10.16 5.46
CA MET A 1 -17.02 -10.87 5.26
C MET A 1 -16.17 -10.60 6.49
N ASP A 2 -15.48 -11.60 7.02
CA ASP A 2 -14.56 -11.39 8.16
C ASP A 2 -13.36 -10.56 7.69
N PRO A 3 -13.10 -9.38 8.26
CA PRO A 3 -11.98 -8.51 7.83
C PRO A 3 -10.60 -9.11 8.13
N LEU A 4 -10.54 -10.19 8.92
CA LEU A 4 -9.30 -10.87 9.29
C LEU A 4 -9.07 -12.17 8.49
N ALA A 5 -10.01 -12.57 7.63
CA ALA A 5 -9.89 -13.80 6.85
C ALA A 5 -8.64 -13.77 5.96
N GLY A 6 -7.81 -14.82 6.06
CA GLY A 6 -6.53 -14.95 5.36
C GLY A 6 -5.40 -14.05 5.87
N SER A 7 -5.69 -13.12 6.80
CA SER A 7 -4.70 -12.12 7.26
C SER A 7 -4.03 -12.50 8.59
N VAL A 8 -4.54 -13.47 9.30
CA VAL A 8 -4.07 -13.90 10.62
C VAL A 8 -3.75 -15.39 10.62
N ARG A 9 -2.64 -15.73 11.25
CA ARG A 9 -2.21 -17.11 11.49
C ARG A 9 -2.03 -17.35 12.99
N GLN A 10 -2.49 -18.48 13.48
CA GLN A 10 -2.19 -18.97 14.83
C GLN A 10 -0.77 -19.54 14.87
N GLN A 11 0.04 -19.10 15.83
CA GLN A 11 1.42 -19.54 15.97
C GLN A 11 1.74 -19.82 17.43
N PRO A 12 2.29 -21.01 17.77
CA PRO A 12 2.77 -21.26 19.11
C PRO A 12 3.98 -20.38 19.41
N VAL A 13 3.92 -19.66 20.53
CA VAL A 13 4.99 -18.77 21.00
C VAL A 13 5.41 -19.18 22.41
N THR A 14 6.70 -19.07 22.70
CA THR A 14 7.23 -19.29 24.04
C THR A 14 7.56 -17.94 24.66
N ARG A 15 6.85 -17.58 25.73
CA ARG A 15 7.15 -16.38 26.53
C ARG A 15 8.18 -16.73 27.58
N LEU A 16 9.35 -16.11 27.48
CA LEU A 16 10.45 -16.28 28.40
C LEU A 16 10.36 -15.27 29.56
N GLY A 17 10.51 -15.70 30.81
CA GLY A 17 10.59 -14.80 31.97
C GLY A 17 9.74 -15.25 33.16
N GLY A 18 10.10 -14.78 34.37
CA GLY A 18 9.28 -14.97 35.58
C GLY A 18 9.36 -16.34 36.24
N GLY A 19 10.26 -17.26 35.83
CA GLY A 19 10.51 -18.52 36.53
C GLY A 19 10.09 -19.80 35.81
N ALA A 20 9.19 -19.73 34.80
CA ALA A 20 8.89 -20.85 33.91
C ALA A 20 8.54 -20.30 32.53
N ASP A 21 8.99 -20.99 31.48
CA ASP A 21 8.63 -20.69 30.10
C ASP A 21 7.16 -21.09 29.89
N ILE A 22 6.39 -20.17 29.32
CA ILE A 22 4.96 -20.38 29.02
C ILE A 22 4.82 -20.52 27.53
N VAL A 23 4.36 -21.68 27.07
CA VAL A 23 3.95 -21.89 25.67
C VAL A 23 2.46 -21.54 25.56
N SER A 24 2.13 -20.65 24.64
CA SER A 24 0.74 -20.28 24.34
C SER A 24 0.61 -20.00 22.84
N ASP A 25 -0.59 -20.20 22.29
CA ASP A 25 -0.88 -19.74 20.93
C ASP A 25 -1.01 -18.22 20.92
N ASP A 26 -0.44 -17.59 19.90
CA ASP A 26 -0.57 -16.18 19.61
C ASP A 26 -1.04 -15.98 18.17
N GLN A 27 -1.62 -14.81 17.90
CA GLN A 27 -2.11 -14.43 16.58
C GLN A 27 -1.08 -13.52 15.93
N VAL A 28 -0.56 -13.94 14.78
CA VAL A 28 0.42 -13.18 14.00
C VAL A 28 -0.15 -12.80 12.65
N ALA A 29 0.27 -11.66 12.10
CA ALA A 29 -0.08 -11.27 10.75
C ALA A 29 0.52 -12.28 9.75
N ASP A 30 -0.29 -12.71 8.77
CA ASP A 30 0.19 -13.58 7.70
C ASP A 30 0.81 -12.73 6.59
N GLU A 31 2.12 -12.87 6.40
CA GLU A 31 2.91 -12.10 5.45
C GLU A 31 3.31 -12.97 4.26
N ALA A 32 3.18 -12.41 3.06
CA ALA A 32 3.67 -13.08 1.86
C ALA A 32 4.18 -12.08 0.82
N PRO A 33 5.15 -12.47 -0.01
CA PRO A 33 5.55 -11.67 -1.16
C PRO A 33 4.38 -11.56 -2.15
N LEU A 34 4.24 -10.41 -2.80
CA LEU A 34 3.37 -10.20 -3.95
C LEU A 34 4.21 -9.68 -5.10
N GLU A 35 4.31 -10.45 -6.18
CA GLU A 35 4.93 -10.02 -7.42
C GLU A 35 3.92 -9.24 -8.24
N ILE A 36 4.28 -8.01 -8.59
CA ILE A 36 3.49 -7.13 -9.44
C ILE A 36 4.04 -7.20 -10.86
N GLN A 37 3.20 -7.63 -11.79
CA GLN A 37 3.51 -7.69 -13.21
C GLN A 37 2.66 -6.69 -13.99
N VAL A 38 3.28 -6.03 -14.96
CA VAL A 38 2.61 -5.07 -15.85
C VAL A 38 2.79 -5.51 -17.30
N ALA A 39 1.78 -5.30 -18.11
CA ALA A 39 1.85 -5.47 -19.56
C ALA A 39 1.22 -4.27 -20.26
N ASP A 40 1.86 -3.80 -21.35
CA ASP A 40 1.23 -2.94 -22.34
C ASP A 40 -0.01 -3.64 -22.94
N ALA A 41 -0.84 -2.92 -23.67
CA ALA A 41 -2.13 -3.44 -24.17
C ALA A 41 -2.05 -4.86 -24.74
N ASP A 42 -1.07 -5.13 -25.61
CA ASP A 42 -0.90 -6.41 -26.31
C ASP A 42 0.43 -7.11 -25.97
N GLY A 43 1.22 -6.53 -25.06
CA GLY A 43 2.53 -7.02 -24.68
C GLY A 43 2.49 -8.17 -23.67
N PRO A 44 3.65 -8.82 -23.45
CA PRO A 44 3.79 -9.82 -22.39
C PRO A 44 3.83 -9.13 -21.01
N PHE A 45 3.36 -9.84 -19.98
CA PHE A 45 3.53 -9.41 -18.60
C PHE A 45 5.02 -9.45 -18.20
N ARG A 46 5.46 -8.39 -17.54
CA ARG A 46 6.82 -8.23 -17.03
C ARG A 46 6.78 -7.84 -15.55
N PRO A 47 7.65 -8.44 -14.72
CA PRO A 47 7.71 -8.07 -13.31
C PRO A 47 8.23 -6.63 -13.16
N VAL A 48 7.58 -5.86 -12.29
CA VAL A 48 7.97 -4.48 -11.96
C VAL A 48 8.38 -4.32 -10.50
N ALA A 49 7.84 -5.14 -9.59
CA ALA A 49 8.20 -5.13 -8.18
C ALA A 49 7.82 -6.44 -7.50
N VAL A 50 8.46 -6.70 -6.36
CA VAL A 50 8.00 -7.65 -5.35
C VAL A 50 7.88 -6.88 -4.04
N VAL A 51 6.70 -6.91 -3.42
CA VAL A 51 6.42 -6.28 -2.13
C VAL A 51 6.04 -7.34 -1.11
N LEU A 52 6.48 -7.19 0.13
CA LEU A 52 6.00 -8.02 1.24
C LEU A 52 4.71 -7.39 1.76
N ARG A 53 3.60 -8.12 1.68
CA ARG A 53 2.28 -7.63 2.09
C ARG A 53 1.62 -8.53 3.11
N THR A 54 0.69 -8.02 3.87
CA THR A 54 -0.25 -8.85 4.64
C THR A 54 -1.23 -9.51 3.68
N ARG A 55 -1.35 -10.85 3.76
CA ARG A 55 -2.33 -11.62 2.98
C ARG A 55 -3.76 -11.30 3.39
N SER A 56 -4.69 -11.59 2.51
CA SER A 56 -6.13 -11.55 2.77
C SER A 56 -6.84 -12.46 1.80
N ASP A 57 -8.00 -12.96 2.20
CA ASP A 57 -8.94 -13.65 1.30
C ASP A 57 -9.78 -12.64 0.48
N ASP A 58 -9.62 -11.36 0.75
CA ASP A 58 -10.23 -10.28 -0.04
C ASP A 58 -9.23 -9.76 -1.09
N ASP A 59 -9.36 -10.28 -2.32
CA ASP A 59 -8.53 -9.89 -3.46
C ASP A 59 -8.54 -8.39 -3.73
N THR A 60 -9.59 -7.66 -3.30
CA THR A 60 -9.68 -6.22 -3.51
C THR A 60 -8.58 -5.46 -2.77
N LEU A 61 -8.02 -6.01 -1.69
CA LEU A 61 -6.92 -5.40 -0.95
C LEU A 61 -5.60 -5.44 -1.74
N ASP A 62 -5.32 -6.52 -2.48
CA ASP A 62 -4.18 -6.60 -3.38
C ASP A 62 -4.39 -5.73 -4.62
N GLU A 63 -5.63 -5.64 -5.13
CA GLU A 63 -5.97 -4.72 -6.22
C GLU A 63 -5.81 -3.24 -5.80
N ASP A 64 -6.24 -2.89 -4.58
CA ASP A 64 -6.03 -1.56 -3.99
C ASP A 64 -4.52 -1.28 -3.89
N LEU A 65 -3.73 -2.23 -3.33
CA LEU A 65 -2.29 -2.10 -3.19
C LEU A 65 -1.61 -1.83 -4.54
N VAL A 66 -1.90 -2.66 -5.54
CA VAL A 66 -1.24 -2.56 -6.84
C VAL A 66 -1.64 -1.29 -7.60
N THR A 67 -2.92 -0.91 -7.55
CA THR A 67 -3.37 0.35 -8.16
C THR A 67 -2.65 1.55 -7.54
N GLY A 68 -2.62 1.62 -6.21
CA GLY A 68 -1.92 2.69 -5.49
C GLY A 68 -0.43 2.70 -5.82
N PHE A 69 0.24 1.54 -5.73
CA PHE A 69 1.65 1.40 -6.05
C PHE A 69 1.99 1.88 -7.46
N LEU A 70 1.26 1.43 -8.48
CA LEU A 70 1.54 1.80 -9.87
C LEU A 70 1.39 3.30 -10.14
N VAL A 71 0.44 3.96 -9.48
CA VAL A 71 0.26 5.42 -9.60
C VAL A 71 1.32 6.17 -8.80
N THR A 72 1.55 5.78 -7.55
CA THR A 72 2.48 6.52 -6.66
C THR A 72 3.95 6.36 -7.05
N GLU A 73 4.32 5.24 -7.68
CA GLU A 73 5.64 5.03 -8.27
C GLU A 73 5.76 5.60 -9.70
N GLY A 74 4.68 6.17 -10.23
CA GLY A 74 4.63 6.81 -11.56
C GLY A 74 4.80 5.82 -12.72
N VAL A 75 4.41 4.57 -12.52
CA VAL A 75 4.35 3.55 -13.60
C VAL A 75 3.21 3.89 -14.54
N VAL A 76 2.08 4.32 -13.98
CA VAL A 76 0.92 4.86 -14.67
C VAL A 76 0.57 6.25 -14.11
N LYS A 77 -0.18 7.06 -14.87
CA LYS A 77 -0.60 8.39 -14.43
C LYS A 77 -1.93 8.39 -13.68
N SER A 78 -2.73 7.37 -13.90
CA SER A 78 -4.10 7.27 -13.38
C SER A 78 -4.51 5.81 -13.25
N ALA A 79 -5.42 5.51 -12.33
CA ALA A 79 -6.06 4.19 -12.27
C ALA A 79 -6.80 3.83 -13.56
N ASN A 80 -7.27 4.82 -14.32
CA ASN A 80 -7.91 4.61 -15.61
C ASN A 80 -6.97 4.06 -16.70
N ASP A 81 -5.66 4.12 -16.48
CA ASP A 81 -4.65 3.52 -17.37
C ASP A 81 -4.63 1.98 -17.23
N ILE A 82 -5.19 1.44 -16.14
CA ILE A 82 -5.27 0.00 -15.87
C ILE A 82 -6.64 -0.50 -16.34
N VAL A 83 -6.66 -1.36 -17.37
CA VAL A 83 -7.92 -1.92 -17.89
C VAL A 83 -8.30 -3.25 -17.28
N ARG A 84 -7.32 -3.96 -16.72
CA ARG A 84 -7.53 -5.23 -16.02
C ARG A 84 -6.49 -5.40 -14.93
N LEU A 85 -6.93 -5.85 -13.78
CA LEU A 85 -6.11 -6.24 -12.66
C LEU A 85 -6.64 -7.58 -12.14
N ALA A 86 -5.78 -8.59 -12.02
CA ALA A 86 -6.18 -9.91 -11.54
C ALA A 86 -4.98 -10.72 -11.09
N HIS A 87 -5.20 -11.60 -10.12
CA HIS A 87 -4.22 -12.62 -9.78
C HIS A 87 -3.94 -13.55 -10.97
N CYS A 88 -2.67 -13.95 -11.12
CA CYS A 88 -2.27 -14.88 -12.17
C CYS A 88 -2.75 -16.29 -11.82
N SER A 89 -3.54 -16.89 -12.71
CA SER A 89 -4.04 -18.25 -12.55
C SER A 89 -3.05 -19.33 -13.03
N THR A 90 -1.97 -18.92 -13.73
CA THR A 90 -0.97 -19.82 -14.30
C THR A 90 0.41 -19.42 -13.80
N VAL A 91 0.81 -19.99 -12.68
CA VAL A 91 2.10 -19.69 -12.04
C VAL A 91 3.09 -20.83 -12.21
N ALA A 92 4.38 -20.52 -12.15
CA ALA A 92 5.46 -21.49 -12.37
C ALA A 92 5.73 -22.41 -11.16
N SER A 93 5.27 -22.02 -9.96
CA SER A 93 5.49 -22.76 -8.72
C SER A 93 4.31 -22.62 -7.77
N ALA A 94 4.14 -23.57 -6.84
CA ALA A 94 3.14 -23.48 -5.78
C ALA A 94 3.34 -22.26 -4.88
N ASP A 95 4.56 -21.84 -4.64
CA ASP A 95 4.87 -20.63 -3.83
C ASP A 95 4.40 -19.32 -4.48
N ALA A 96 4.22 -19.33 -5.79
CA ALA A 96 3.72 -18.20 -6.55
C ALA A 96 2.18 -18.13 -6.61
N GLU A 97 1.48 -19.19 -6.19
CA GLU A 97 0.01 -19.24 -6.21
C GLU A 97 -0.56 -18.17 -5.26
N GLY A 98 -1.47 -17.32 -5.79
CA GLY A 98 -2.02 -16.19 -5.05
C GLY A 98 -1.04 -15.07 -4.74
N ASN A 99 0.22 -15.17 -5.21
CA ASN A 99 1.29 -14.21 -4.93
C ASN A 99 1.81 -13.49 -6.19
N VAL A 100 1.09 -13.59 -7.30
CA VAL A 100 1.38 -12.85 -8.54
C VAL A 100 0.13 -12.13 -8.99
N ILE A 101 0.20 -10.81 -9.15
CA ILE A 101 -0.90 -9.99 -9.66
C ILE A 101 -0.47 -9.31 -10.97
N GLN A 102 -1.36 -9.31 -11.95
CA GLN A 102 -1.10 -8.86 -13.31
C GLN A 102 -1.97 -7.65 -13.64
N ALA A 103 -1.33 -6.53 -13.99
CA ALA A 103 -1.97 -5.31 -14.45
C ALA A 103 -1.81 -5.16 -15.97
N ARG A 104 -2.93 -5.15 -16.71
CA ARG A 104 -2.97 -4.84 -18.14
C ARG A 104 -3.27 -3.37 -18.33
N LEU A 105 -2.43 -2.68 -19.10
CA LEU A 105 -2.59 -1.26 -19.35
C LEU A 105 -3.42 -1.00 -20.61
N ARG A 106 -4.01 0.19 -20.65
CA ARG A 106 -4.77 0.70 -21.79
C ARG A 106 -3.85 0.91 -23.00
N PRO A 107 -4.36 0.69 -24.24
CA PRO A 107 -3.62 1.08 -25.44
C PRO A 107 -3.16 2.55 -25.39
N GLY A 108 -1.90 2.78 -25.75
CA GLY A 108 -1.29 4.11 -25.73
C GLY A 108 -0.66 4.56 -24.41
N VAL A 109 -0.80 3.77 -23.34
CA VAL A 109 -0.04 3.99 -22.10
C VAL A 109 1.36 3.40 -22.29
N HIS A 110 2.37 4.26 -22.14
CA HIS A 110 3.77 3.85 -22.28
C HIS A 110 4.43 3.73 -20.91
N VAL A 111 5.00 2.56 -20.65
CA VAL A 111 5.79 2.28 -19.44
C VAL A 111 7.26 2.56 -19.73
N ASP A 112 7.89 3.37 -18.88
CA ASP A 112 9.34 3.57 -18.91
C ASP A 112 10.06 2.37 -18.26
N TRP A 113 10.22 1.29 -19.03
CA TRP A 113 10.86 0.06 -18.57
C TRP A 113 12.32 0.25 -18.12
N GLU A 114 13.04 1.21 -18.70
CA GLU A 114 14.41 1.52 -18.30
C GLU A 114 14.46 2.15 -16.91
N ARG A 115 13.53 3.05 -16.63
CA ARG A 115 13.38 3.63 -15.30
C ARG A 115 13.02 2.56 -14.28
N LEU A 116 12.04 1.70 -14.57
CA LEU A 116 11.58 0.64 -13.66
C LEU A 116 12.71 -0.35 -13.35
N ARG A 117 13.48 -0.81 -14.32
CA ARG A 117 14.62 -1.71 -14.10
C ARG A 117 15.64 -1.16 -13.11
N ARG A 118 15.87 0.15 -13.10
CA ARG A 118 16.79 0.80 -12.16
C ARG A 118 16.24 0.87 -10.73
N HIS A 119 14.92 0.77 -10.56
CA HIS A 119 14.25 0.85 -9.25
C HIS A 119 13.97 -0.52 -8.62
N THR A 120 13.91 -1.60 -9.39
CA THR A 120 13.48 -2.93 -8.96
C THR A 120 14.44 -3.64 -7.99
N PHE A 121 15.72 -3.22 -7.92
CA PHE A 121 16.75 -3.88 -7.11
C PHE A 121 16.97 -3.26 -5.72
N SER A 122 16.09 -2.41 -5.25
CA SER A 122 16.28 -1.70 -4.00
C SER A 122 15.25 -2.13 -2.94
N SER A 123 15.60 -3.15 -2.20
CA SER A 123 14.82 -3.70 -1.07
C SER A 123 15.13 -3.01 0.26
N SER A 124 15.31 -1.70 0.30
CA SER A 124 15.53 -1.01 1.58
C SER A 124 14.26 -0.39 2.10
N SER A 125 14.05 -0.51 3.42
CA SER A 125 12.89 0.03 4.17
C SER A 125 12.65 1.54 4.05
N CYS A 126 13.50 2.27 3.32
CA CYS A 126 13.41 3.72 3.16
C CYS A 126 13.11 4.18 1.71
N GLY A 127 12.98 3.27 0.73
CA GLY A 127 12.55 3.60 -0.66
C GLY A 127 13.48 4.53 -1.46
N VAL A 128 14.43 5.22 -0.81
CA VAL A 128 15.37 6.15 -1.44
C VAL A 128 16.58 5.41 -2.02
N CYS A 129 16.99 4.28 -1.45
CA CYS A 129 18.21 3.56 -1.86
C CYS A 129 18.16 2.95 -3.28
N GLY A 130 16.99 2.95 -3.95
CA GLY A 130 16.85 2.51 -5.34
C GLY A 130 16.83 3.61 -6.38
N LYS A 131 16.71 4.86 -5.94
CA LYS A 131 16.76 5.99 -6.85
C LYS A 131 18.21 6.40 -7.05
N ALA A 132 18.72 6.18 -8.25
CA ALA A 132 20.14 6.36 -8.56
C ALA A 132 20.65 7.80 -8.45
N THR A 133 19.76 8.81 -8.36
CA THR A 133 20.12 10.23 -8.23
C THR A 133 19.09 11.00 -7.41
N ILE A 134 19.52 12.10 -6.78
CA ILE A 134 18.63 13.05 -6.09
C ILE A 134 17.60 13.62 -7.06
N ASP A 135 17.96 13.87 -8.31
CA ASP A 135 17.05 14.34 -9.35
C ASP A 135 15.91 13.36 -9.61
N ALA A 136 16.19 12.05 -9.62
CA ALA A 136 15.15 11.02 -9.77
C ALA A 136 14.17 11.00 -8.58
N VAL A 137 14.63 11.41 -7.41
CA VAL A 137 13.79 11.58 -6.22
C VAL A 137 12.87 12.81 -6.37
N CYS A 138 13.41 13.92 -6.87
CA CYS A 138 12.68 15.20 -7.01
C CYS A 138 11.75 15.24 -8.22
N GLN A 139 12.09 14.57 -9.32
CA GLN A 139 11.31 14.57 -10.57
C GLN A 139 9.99 13.78 -10.48
N ALA A 140 9.82 12.97 -9.46
CA ALA A 140 8.60 12.19 -9.28
C ALA A 140 7.44 13.02 -8.71
N LEU A 141 7.67 14.24 -8.24
CA LEU A 141 6.62 15.07 -7.68
C LEU A 141 5.79 15.71 -8.80
N PRO A 142 4.45 15.64 -8.74
CA PRO A 142 3.61 16.38 -9.66
C PRO A 142 3.87 17.86 -9.50
N GLY A 143 4.01 18.58 -10.62
CA GLY A 143 4.17 20.04 -10.64
C GLY A 143 2.94 20.83 -10.14
N ARG A 144 2.02 20.16 -9.45
CA ARG A 144 0.81 20.74 -8.90
C ARG A 144 1.08 21.11 -7.43
N PRO A 145 0.90 22.39 -7.05
CA PRO A 145 1.01 22.75 -5.65
C PRO A 145 -0.03 21.99 -4.83
N PRO A 146 0.32 21.52 -3.63
CA PRO A 146 -0.65 20.92 -2.73
C PRO A 146 -1.78 21.92 -2.46
N ARG A 147 -3.00 21.42 -2.38
CA ARG A 147 -4.14 22.24 -1.98
C ARG A 147 -3.95 22.66 -0.53
N PRO A 148 -4.18 23.93 -0.17
CA PRO A 148 -4.11 24.32 1.24
C PRO A 148 -5.05 23.44 2.07
N MET A 149 -4.52 22.80 3.09
CA MET A 149 -5.33 22.07 4.06
C MET A 149 -6.19 23.07 4.86
N ALA A 150 -7.40 22.64 5.22
CA ALA A 150 -8.18 23.35 6.21
C ALA A 150 -7.40 23.39 7.54
N GLU A 151 -7.37 24.53 8.21
CA GLU A 151 -6.81 24.63 9.55
C GLU A 151 -7.58 23.71 10.50
N ARG A 152 -6.88 22.84 11.22
CA ARG A 152 -7.46 21.92 12.19
C ARG A 152 -6.91 22.19 13.58
N SER A 153 -7.78 22.10 14.58
CA SER A 153 -7.32 22.14 15.96
C SER A 153 -6.55 20.85 16.30
N VAL A 154 -5.73 20.94 17.36
CA VAL A 154 -4.99 19.77 17.87
C VAL A 154 -5.93 18.66 18.28
N GLU A 155 -7.09 19.03 18.87
CA GLU A 155 -8.13 18.09 19.27
C GLU A 155 -8.72 17.34 18.08
N ALA A 156 -8.97 18.04 16.96
CA ALA A 156 -9.46 17.44 15.72
C ALA A 156 -8.40 16.46 15.13
N LEU A 157 -7.13 16.85 15.09
CA LEU A 157 -6.05 15.96 14.65
C LEU A 157 -5.94 14.71 15.53
N ASN A 158 -6.00 14.87 16.84
CA ASN A 158 -6.00 13.76 17.79
C ASN A 158 -7.22 12.84 17.62
N ALA A 159 -8.37 13.40 17.24
CA ALA A 159 -9.57 12.62 16.96
C ALA A 159 -9.39 11.71 15.75
N LEU A 160 -8.78 12.23 14.65
CA LEU A 160 -8.44 11.42 13.47
C LEU A 160 -7.51 10.25 13.81
N CYS A 161 -6.48 10.50 14.63
CA CYS A 161 -5.56 9.44 15.07
C CYS A 161 -6.27 8.36 15.90
N ARG A 162 -7.19 8.76 16.79
CA ARG A 162 -7.99 7.80 17.57
C ARG A 162 -8.94 7.00 16.68
N ASP A 163 -9.58 7.65 15.71
CA ASP A 163 -10.50 6.97 14.79
C ASP A 163 -9.76 5.99 13.88
N LEU A 164 -8.60 6.39 13.33
CA LEU A 164 -7.72 5.45 12.62
C LEU A 164 -7.43 4.22 13.50
N ARG A 165 -7.00 4.44 14.74
CA ARG A 165 -6.65 3.35 15.66
C ARG A 165 -7.83 2.42 15.96
N ALA A 166 -9.03 2.96 16.16
CA ALA A 166 -10.24 2.20 16.42
C ALA A 166 -10.69 1.33 15.22
N ARG A 167 -10.24 1.67 14.01
CA ARG A 167 -10.56 0.97 12.76
C ARG A 167 -9.44 0.05 12.27
N GLN A 168 -8.54 -0.37 13.15
CA GLN A 168 -7.43 -1.29 12.87
C GLN A 168 -7.65 -2.66 13.54
N PRO A 169 -8.57 -3.51 13.04
CA PRO A 169 -8.86 -4.81 13.63
C PRO A 169 -7.64 -5.76 13.60
N LEU A 170 -6.85 -5.74 12.53
CA LEU A 170 -5.68 -6.58 12.41
C LEU A 170 -4.59 -6.18 13.40
N PHE A 171 -4.34 -4.89 13.56
CA PHE A 171 -3.42 -4.40 14.59
C PHE A 171 -3.93 -4.71 16.01
N ALA A 172 -5.25 -4.63 16.24
CA ALA A 172 -5.80 -4.94 17.55
C ALA A 172 -5.53 -6.38 17.99
N VAL A 173 -5.49 -7.30 17.02
CA VAL A 173 -5.26 -8.73 17.24
C VAL A 173 -3.77 -9.08 17.28
N THR A 174 -2.97 -8.54 16.34
CA THR A 174 -1.58 -8.97 16.12
C THR A 174 -0.54 -8.01 16.69
N GLY A 175 -0.87 -6.70 16.78
CA GLY A 175 0.07 -5.65 17.15
C GLY A 175 1.19 -5.40 16.13
N ALA A 176 1.15 -6.02 14.94
CA ALA A 176 2.30 -6.18 14.06
C ALA A 176 2.17 -5.46 12.71
N VAL A 177 1.10 -4.70 12.48
CA VAL A 177 0.85 -4.04 11.19
C VAL A 177 0.76 -2.52 11.33
N HIS A 178 0.90 -1.84 10.21
CA HIS A 178 0.68 -0.41 10.07
C HIS A 178 -0.71 -0.13 9.51
N GLY A 179 -1.30 1.01 9.91
CA GLY A 179 -2.54 1.51 9.35
C GLY A 179 -2.36 2.83 8.63
N ALA A 180 -3.16 3.03 7.60
CA ALA A 180 -3.38 4.30 6.93
C ALA A 180 -4.87 4.53 6.72
N GLY A 181 -5.31 5.79 6.72
CA GLY A 181 -6.71 6.14 6.48
C GLY A 181 -6.87 7.48 5.78
N ALA A 182 -7.90 7.61 4.98
CA ALA A 182 -8.31 8.87 4.35
C ALA A 182 -9.56 9.42 5.03
N PHE A 183 -9.50 10.71 5.37
CA PHE A 183 -10.55 11.41 6.10
C PHE A 183 -10.91 12.70 5.37
N ASP A 184 -12.19 13.06 5.37
CA ASP A 184 -12.66 14.32 4.82
C ASP A 184 -12.42 15.51 5.78
N ASP A 185 -12.82 16.71 5.36
CA ASP A 185 -12.62 17.93 6.14
C ASP A 185 -13.41 17.95 7.44
N ASP A 186 -14.52 17.25 7.51
CA ASP A 186 -15.36 17.12 8.73
C ASP A 186 -14.84 16.03 9.68
N GLY A 187 -13.80 15.29 9.27
CA GLY A 187 -13.22 14.18 10.04
C GLY A 187 -13.92 12.84 9.77
N GLY A 188 -14.80 12.78 8.78
CA GLY A 188 -15.44 11.54 8.34
C GLY A 188 -14.42 10.58 7.71
N CYS A 189 -14.40 9.33 8.17
CA CYS A 189 -13.52 8.30 7.65
C CYS A 189 -14.08 7.73 6.34
N LEU A 190 -13.32 7.83 5.25
CA LEU A 190 -13.67 7.24 3.97
C LEU A 190 -13.19 5.80 3.86
N VAL A 191 -11.96 5.55 4.27
CA VAL A 191 -11.31 4.24 4.17
C VAL A 191 -10.16 4.14 5.17
N VAL A 192 -9.99 2.95 5.74
CA VAL A 192 -8.78 2.55 6.48
C VAL A 192 -8.27 1.26 5.88
N ARG A 193 -6.96 1.14 5.77
CA ARG A 193 -6.26 -0.06 5.31
C ARG A 193 -5.09 -0.36 6.23
N GLU A 194 -4.86 -1.66 6.43
CA GLU A 194 -3.74 -2.16 7.22
C GLU A 194 -2.80 -3.01 6.36
N ASP A 195 -1.52 -2.98 6.69
CA ASP A 195 -0.51 -3.83 6.08
C ASP A 195 0.74 -3.90 6.97
N VAL A 196 1.51 -4.99 6.86
CA VAL A 196 2.83 -5.12 7.49
C VAL A 196 3.78 -3.99 7.04
N GLY A 197 3.66 -3.57 5.78
CA GLY A 197 4.39 -2.46 5.19
C GLY A 197 3.63 -1.12 5.32
N ARG A 198 4.22 -0.13 6.02
CA ARG A 198 3.59 1.20 6.11
C ARG A 198 3.33 1.84 4.74
N HIS A 199 4.20 1.60 3.74
CA HIS A 199 4.03 2.09 2.37
C HIS A 199 2.86 1.38 1.69
N ASN A 200 2.73 0.08 1.90
CA ASN A 200 1.62 -0.71 1.35
C ASN A 200 0.28 -0.26 1.93
N ALA A 201 0.20 0.02 3.24
CA ALA A 201 -1.02 0.54 3.85
C ALA A 201 -1.46 1.85 3.20
N VAL A 202 -0.51 2.75 2.88
CA VAL A 202 -0.78 4.00 2.16
C VAL A 202 -1.20 3.73 0.71
N ASP A 203 -0.48 2.84 0.00
CA ASP A 203 -0.86 2.48 -1.38
C ASP A 203 -2.24 1.83 -1.44
N LYS A 204 -2.61 0.98 -0.48
CA LYS A 204 -3.96 0.41 -0.38
C LYS A 204 -5.03 1.51 -0.21
N VAL A 205 -4.81 2.52 0.61
CA VAL A 205 -5.74 3.66 0.77
C VAL A 205 -5.86 4.44 -0.53
N ILE A 206 -4.73 4.78 -1.15
CA ILE A 206 -4.68 5.52 -2.40
C ILE A 206 -5.37 4.74 -3.52
N GLY A 207 -5.02 3.47 -3.68
CA GLY A 207 -5.61 2.62 -4.71
C GLY A 207 -7.12 2.46 -4.55
N HIS A 208 -7.60 2.29 -3.31
CA HIS A 208 -9.02 2.26 -3.03
C HIS A 208 -9.75 3.52 -3.51
N LEU A 209 -9.23 4.69 -3.17
CA LEU A 209 -9.80 5.96 -3.61
C LEU A 209 -9.81 6.08 -5.13
N LEU A 210 -8.66 5.80 -5.76
CA LEU A 210 -8.51 5.91 -7.22
C LEU A 210 -9.41 4.96 -7.99
N ARG A 211 -9.61 3.73 -7.49
CA ARG A 211 -10.55 2.76 -8.10
C ARG A 211 -12.00 3.20 -7.98
N GLN A 212 -12.32 4.04 -7.00
CA GLN A 212 -13.62 4.70 -6.86
C GLN A 212 -13.74 6.02 -7.65
N GLY A 213 -12.73 6.37 -8.46
CA GLY A 213 -12.71 7.60 -9.24
C GLY A 213 -12.46 8.86 -8.40
N ARG A 214 -11.88 8.71 -7.21
CA ARG A 214 -11.52 9.81 -6.30
C ARG A 214 -10.01 9.90 -6.18
N ASP A 215 -9.49 11.10 -5.96
CA ASP A 215 -8.11 11.34 -5.56
C ASP A 215 -8.06 11.85 -4.11
N GLY A 216 -6.86 12.17 -3.62
CA GLY A 216 -6.65 12.70 -2.27
C GLY A 216 -7.05 14.18 -2.09
N SER A 217 -7.57 14.84 -3.14
CA SER A 217 -7.90 16.27 -3.08
C SER A 217 -8.99 16.55 -2.05
N GLY A 218 -8.69 17.45 -1.09
CA GLY A 218 -9.61 17.77 0.01
C GLY A 218 -9.70 16.67 1.08
N LEU A 219 -8.78 15.70 1.07
CA LEU A 219 -8.72 14.65 2.08
C LEU A 219 -7.44 14.78 2.93
N THR A 220 -7.54 14.31 4.16
CA THR A 220 -6.40 14.17 5.08
C THR A 220 -5.96 12.72 5.13
N LEU A 221 -4.69 12.44 4.80
CA LEU A 221 -4.09 11.13 4.99
C LEU A 221 -3.54 11.02 6.41
N VAL A 222 -4.03 10.04 7.17
CA VAL A 222 -3.56 9.73 8.53
C VAL A 222 -2.84 8.40 8.50
N VAL A 223 -1.65 8.32 9.09
CA VAL A 223 -0.84 7.10 9.12
C VAL A 223 -0.38 6.76 10.54
N SER A 224 -0.32 5.49 10.88
CA SER A 224 0.14 5.03 12.19
C SER A 224 1.68 4.94 12.28
N GLY A 225 2.35 4.90 11.14
CA GLY A 225 3.79 4.77 11.02
C GLY A 225 4.52 6.11 10.93
N ARG A 226 5.84 6.05 10.77
CA ARG A 226 6.68 7.24 10.55
C ARG A 226 6.30 7.92 9.22
N VAL A 227 6.14 9.24 9.25
CA VAL A 227 6.01 10.06 8.05
C VAL A 227 7.41 10.36 7.52
N ALA A 228 7.87 9.50 6.61
CA ALA A 228 9.12 9.67 5.89
C ALA A 228 8.86 10.28 4.51
N PHE A 229 9.93 10.65 3.79
CA PHE A 229 9.85 11.28 2.47
C PHE A 229 8.91 10.53 1.51
N GLU A 230 9.01 9.21 1.46
CA GLU A 230 8.22 8.37 0.54
C GLU A 230 6.72 8.43 0.83
N ILE A 231 6.33 8.52 2.10
CA ILE A 231 4.91 8.67 2.47
C ILE A 231 4.37 10.01 1.97
N VAL A 232 5.15 11.08 2.15
CA VAL A 232 4.78 12.43 1.65
C VAL A 232 4.72 12.41 0.12
N GLN A 233 5.72 11.79 -0.54
CA GLN A 233 5.73 11.65 -2.00
C GLN A 233 4.49 10.92 -2.52
N LYS A 234 4.15 9.76 -1.93
CA LYS A 234 2.95 9.00 -2.30
C LYS A 234 1.67 9.83 -2.10
N ALA A 235 1.56 10.52 -0.98
CA ALA A 235 0.44 11.42 -0.70
C ALA A 235 0.29 12.50 -1.79
N LEU A 236 1.39 13.20 -2.12
CA LEU A 236 1.39 14.24 -3.16
C LEU A 236 1.05 13.68 -4.55
N MET A 237 1.60 12.49 -4.91
CA MET A 237 1.27 11.81 -6.17
C MET A 237 -0.23 11.50 -6.28
N ALA A 238 -0.87 11.19 -5.17
CA ALA A 238 -2.30 10.91 -5.09
C ALA A 238 -3.19 12.16 -4.90
N GLY A 239 -2.59 13.36 -4.82
CA GLY A 239 -3.32 14.63 -4.71
C GLY A 239 -3.71 15.04 -3.30
N PHE A 240 -3.21 14.38 -2.26
CA PHE A 240 -3.34 14.88 -0.88
C PHE A 240 -2.59 16.19 -0.69
N GLY A 241 -3.14 17.08 0.14
CA GLY A 241 -2.59 18.39 0.44
C GLY A 241 -1.59 18.39 1.60
#